data_c912ac9fab6d35c27ffacde61ae2b124
#
_entry.id   c912ac9fab6d35c27ffacde61ae2b124
#
_cell.length_a   1.000
_cell.length_b   1.000
_cell.length_c   1.000
_cell.angle_alpha   90.00
_cell.angle_beta   90.00
_cell.angle_gamma   90.00
#
_symmetry.space_group_name_H-M   'P 1'
#
loop_
_entity.id
_entity.type
_entity.pdbx_description
1 polymer ?
#
loop_
_entity_poly.entity_id
_entity_poly.type
_entity_poly.pdbx_seq_one_letter_code
_entity_poly.pdbx_strand_id
1 'polypeptide(L)'
;MSYPARRHPHHAALTGHFRVSARLAGAVLAGSLLLAGCSSGHVAGTAAPTSAAAGHASTQPVAGSAAGLGQLRKILVIMEENHSIQQIFPGGMPYLWTLAQRYAYATDWSDVAHPSLPNYLAIFGGSDFNRPQDCPPAAGCTYPGPSVFGQALSRGKTAKAYEESMSQPCDHGFDGQYDVNHNPWAYFPSEAASCRAHDVPAGTPASGALADDVRAGTLPSIGLISPNLLHDGHNGTPAQADAWLRSWVPVLMSGPDWRSGRLAIVVVFDEGETTEQVPFVLMALGLSGVKITKPANQYALTLLIDKIIGAPPLRQASGAANVAYILGAAS
;
A
#
# COMPACT_ATOMS: atom_id res chain seq x y z
N MET A 1 -17.91 -30.11 28.50
CA MET A 1 -17.36 -29.24 29.57
C MET A 1 -17.40 -27.83 28.98
N SER A 2 -18.29 -27.01 29.52
CA SER A 2 -18.57 -25.67 28.98
C SER A 2 -17.58 -24.67 29.61
N TYR A 3 -16.89 -23.91 28.77
CA TYR A 3 -16.08 -22.77 29.21
C TYR A 3 -16.97 -21.53 29.31
N PRO A 4 -16.86 -20.73 30.38
CA PRO A 4 -17.64 -19.51 30.53
C PRO A 4 -17.01 -18.37 29.72
N ALA A 5 -17.87 -17.63 29.02
CA ALA A 5 -17.52 -16.40 28.31
C ALA A 5 -16.98 -15.33 29.28
N ARG A 6 -15.80 -14.82 29.04
CA ARG A 6 -15.24 -13.65 29.74
C ARG A 6 -15.87 -12.39 29.19
N ARG A 7 -16.60 -11.67 30.03
CA ARG A 7 -17.11 -10.33 29.75
C ARG A 7 -15.95 -9.33 29.86
N HIS A 8 -15.76 -8.51 28.84
CA HIS A 8 -14.85 -7.36 28.89
C HIS A 8 -15.43 -6.28 29.81
N PRO A 9 -14.62 -5.65 30.68
CA PRO A 9 -15.08 -4.53 31.49
C PRO A 9 -15.12 -3.25 30.66
N HIS A 10 -16.29 -2.56 30.74
CA HIS A 10 -16.46 -1.21 30.22
C HIS A 10 -15.49 -0.26 30.94
N HIS A 11 -14.61 0.41 30.20
CA HIS A 11 -13.79 1.48 30.71
C HIS A 11 -14.66 2.73 30.92
N ALA A 12 -14.79 3.11 32.20
CA ALA A 12 -15.41 4.36 32.59
C ALA A 12 -14.52 5.53 32.21
N ALA A 13 -15.09 6.52 31.53
CA ALA A 13 -14.44 7.76 31.17
C ALA A 13 -14.12 8.57 32.45
N LEU A 14 -12.85 8.80 32.73
CA LEU A 14 -12.38 9.79 33.70
C LEU A 14 -12.18 11.12 33.01
N THR A 15 -13.13 12.03 33.21
CA THR A 15 -13.00 13.45 32.82
C THR A 15 -12.06 14.17 33.79
N GLY A 16 -10.80 14.29 33.39
CA GLY A 16 -9.83 15.14 34.07
C GLY A 16 -9.74 16.52 33.41
N HIS A 17 -10.24 17.56 34.08
CA HIS A 17 -10.09 18.96 33.68
C HIS A 17 -8.67 19.43 33.98
N PHE A 18 -7.83 19.60 32.97
CA PHE A 18 -6.57 20.34 33.12
C PHE A 18 -6.79 21.81 32.70
N ARG A 19 -6.71 22.69 33.68
CA ARG A 19 -6.63 24.15 33.46
C ARG A 19 -5.21 24.49 33.04
N VAL A 20 -5.03 24.99 31.83
CA VAL A 20 -3.77 25.61 31.37
C VAL A 20 -3.87 27.10 31.60
N SER A 21 -3.02 27.60 32.48
CA SER A 21 -2.85 29.04 32.72
C SER A 21 -1.92 29.63 31.66
N ALA A 22 -2.44 30.55 30.86
CA ALA A 22 -1.66 31.37 29.95
C ALA A 22 -0.86 32.45 30.72
N ARG A 23 0.44 32.52 30.53
CA ARG A 23 1.27 33.68 30.87
C ARG A 23 1.69 34.37 29.57
N LEU A 24 1.17 35.55 29.36
CA LEU A 24 1.65 36.52 28.39
C LEU A 24 3.00 37.12 28.87
N ALA A 25 3.98 37.14 27.98
CA ALA A 25 5.12 38.03 28.09
C ALA A 25 5.34 38.71 26.73
N GLY A 26 5.05 39.98 26.68
CA GLY A 26 5.31 40.83 25.52
C GLY A 26 6.76 41.32 25.49
N ALA A 27 7.30 41.47 24.30
CA ALA A 27 8.43 42.35 24.05
C ALA A 27 8.28 43.02 22.70
N VAL A 28 8.08 44.32 22.74
CA VAL A 28 8.11 45.27 21.62
C VAL A 28 9.56 45.69 21.42
N LEU A 29 10.04 45.72 20.19
CA LEU A 29 11.18 46.55 19.80
C LEU A 29 11.02 47.01 18.36
N ALA A 30 11.03 48.33 18.23
CA ALA A 30 10.87 49.13 17.02
C ALA A 30 12.25 49.49 16.40
N GLY A 31 12.19 49.93 15.17
CA GLY A 31 13.25 50.74 14.50
C GLY A 31 13.93 49.99 13.36
N SER A 32 14.19 50.51 12.19
CA SER A 32 14.16 51.87 11.63
C SER A 32 14.17 51.80 10.11
N LEU A 33 13.52 52.76 9.48
CA LEU A 33 13.63 53.07 8.04
C LEU A 33 15.04 53.56 7.69
N LEU A 34 15.50 53.20 6.46
CA LEU A 34 16.43 54.05 5.70
C LEU A 34 16.03 54.00 4.20
N LEU A 35 15.66 55.21 3.73
CA LEU A 35 15.47 55.60 2.33
C LEU A 35 16.81 56.12 1.78
N ALA A 36 17.15 55.80 0.57
CA ALA A 36 17.90 56.61 -0.42
C ALA A 36 18.18 55.74 -1.64
N GLY A 37 18.08 56.13 -2.88
CA GLY A 37 17.92 57.36 -3.58
C GLY A 37 18.10 57.07 -5.08
N CYS A 38 17.39 57.79 -5.92
CA CYS A 38 17.36 57.71 -7.40
C CYS A 38 18.73 57.98 -8.04
N SER A 39 18.97 57.36 -9.20
CA SER A 39 19.76 58.01 -10.27
C SER A 39 19.33 57.46 -11.66
N SER A 40 18.87 58.36 -12.46
CA SER A 40 18.45 58.21 -13.88
C SER A 40 19.71 58.24 -14.77
N GLY A 41 19.72 57.40 -15.81
CA GLY A 41 20.65 57.45 -16.92
C GLY A 41 20.00 56.94 -18.19
N HIS A 42 19.57 57.90 -19.03
CA HIS A 42 19.14 57.66 -20.43
C HIS A 42 20.35 57.53 -21.34
N VAL A 43 20.41 56.48 -22.15
CA VAL A 43 21.05 56.53 -23.48
C VAL A 43 20.23 55.70 -24.47
N ALA A 44 19.82 56.35 -25.52
CA ALA A 44 19.16 55.78 -26.67
C ALA A 44 20.14 55.06 -27.59
N GLY A 45 19.74 53.92 -28.12
CA GLY A 45 20.45 53.21 -29.16
C GLY A 45 19.52 52.28 -29.90
N THR A 46 19.05 52.71 -31.07
CA THR A 46 18.25 51.98 -32.05
C THR A 46 19.05 50.88 -32.73
N ALA A 47 18.58 49.62 -32.66
CA ALA A 47 18.77 48.63 -33.72
C ALA A 47 17.76 47.50 -33.53
N ALA A 48 16.87 47.30 -34.48
CA ALA A 48 16.02 46.15 -34.59
C ALA A 48 16.83 44.91 -35.04
N PRO A 49 16.58 43.75 -34.48
CA PRO A 49 16.80 42.51 -35.20
C PRO A 49 15.51 41.74 -35.40
N THR A 50 15.38 41.31 -36.60
CA THR A 50 14.59 40.23 -37.20
C THR A 50 13.95 39.26 -36.25
N SER A 51 12.62 39.15 -36.38
CA SER A 51 11.76 38.11 -35.81
C SER A 51 12.26 36.72 -36.24
N ALA A 52 12.89 35.99 -35.32
CA ALA A 52 13.01 34.54 -35.42
C ALA A 52 11.75 33.95 -34.74
N ALA A 53 10.89 33.32 -35.53
CA ALA A 53 9.76 32.57 -35.07
C ALA A 53 10.27 31.46 -34.11
N ALA A 54 10.07 31.65 -32.81
CA ALA A 54 10.23 30.59 -31.83
C ALA A 54 9.13 29.55 -32.09
N GLY A 55 9.52 28.48 -32.74
CA GLY A 55 8.69 27.29 -32.85
C GLY A 55 8.36 26.81 -31.44
N HIS A 56 7.10 26.94 -31.05
CA HIS A 56 6.59 26.26 -29.86
C HIS A 56 6.71 24.76 -30.13
N ALA A 57 7.76 24.12 -29.60
CA ALA A 57 7.81 22.69 -29.49
C ALA A 57 6.63 22.31 -28.59
N SER A 58 5.52 21.94 -29.20
CA SER A 58 4.44 21.23 -28.52
C SER A 58 5.03 19.93 -28.00
N THR A 59 5.41 19.91 -26.72
CA THR A 59 5.64 18.68 -26.01
C THR A 59 4.28 17.99 -25.82
N GLN A 60 3.82 17.32 -26.88
CA GLN A 60 2.80 16.30 -26.69
C GLN A 60 3.36 15.32 -25.67
N PRO A 61 2.61 14.97 -24.60
CA PRO A 61 3.00 13.87 -23.75
C PRO A 61 3.09 12.66 -24.69
N VAL A 62 4.29 12.07 -24.76
CA VAL A 62 4.47 10.77 -25.39
C VAL A 62 3.45 9.87 -24.69
N ALA A 63 2.44 9.42 -25.40
CA ALA A 63 1.53 8.39 -24.93
C ALA A 63 2.41 7.18 -24.61
N GLY A 64 2.83 7.07 -23.36
CA GLY A 64 3.57 5.91 -22.87
C GLY A 64 2.68 4.72 -23.17
N SER A 65 3.19 3.79 -23.97
CA SER A 65 2.53 2.51 -24.19
C SER A 65 2.15 1.96 -22.82
N ALA A 66 0.87 1.72 -22.59
CA ALA A 66 0.39 1.14 -21.34
C ALA A 66 1.29 -0.06 -21.01
N ALA A 67 1.83 -0.10 -19.79
CA ALA A 67 2.63 -1.25 -19.36
C ALA A 67 1.72 -2.47 -19.46
N GLY A 68 1.84 -3.21 -20.55
CA GLY A 68 1.06 -4.42 -20.74
C GLY A 68 1.42 -5.42 -19.65
N LEU A 69 0.47 -6.28 -19.25
CA LEU A 69 0.72 -7.37 -18.29
C LEU A 69 2.01 -8.13 -18.63
N GLY A 70 2.30 -8.27 -19.93
CA GLY A 70 3.52 -8.91 -20.42
C GLY A 70 4.85 -8.25 -20.03
N GLN A 71 4.85 -7.02 -19.55
CA GLN A 71 6.05 -6.32 -19.05
C GLN A 71 6.21 -6.46 -17.53
N LEU A 72 5.12 -6.61 -16.78
CA LEU A 72 5.17 -6.76 -15.34
C LEU A 72 5.82 -8.09 -14.95
N ARG A 73 6.64 -8.06 -13.93
CA ARG A 73 7.36 -9.20 -13.37
C ARG A 73 7.32 -9.23 -11.86
N LYS A 74 6.86 -8.12 -11.27
CA LYS A 74 6.86 -7.87 -9.83
C LYS A 74 5.56 -7.20 -9.42
N ILE A 75 5.05 -7.59 -8.28
CA ILE A 75 3.90 -6.96 -7.64
C ILE A 75 4.18 -6.80 -6.16
N LEU A 76 3.97 -5.60 -5.64
CA LEU A 76 3.94 -5.30 -4.21
C LEU A 76 2.50 -5.03 -3.80
N VAL A 77 2.06 -5.66 -2.75
CA VAL A 77 0.75 -5.44 -2.13
C VAL A 77 0.97 -4.76 -0.80
N ILE A 78 0.41 -3.57 -0.63
CA ILE A 78 0.33 -2.85 0.64
C ILE A 78 -1.06 -3.12 1.19
N MET A 79 -1.12 -3.68 2.40
CA MET A 79 -2.38 -3.95 3.08
C MET A 79 -2.71 -2.83 4.06
N GLU A 80 -3.91 -2.32 3.97
CA GLU A 80 -4.52 -1.36 4.90
C GLU A 80 -5.73 -2.02 5.56
N GLU A 81 -6.28 -1.44 6.61
CA GLU A 81 -7.17 -2.11 7.55
C GLU A 81 -8.50 -1.40 7.78
N ASN A 82 -9.55 -2.24 7.99
CA ASN A 82 -10.81 -1.88 8.68
C ASN A 82 -11.63 -0.72 8.13
N HIS A 83 -11.43 -0.25 6.91
CA HIS A 83 -12.17 0.89 6.42
C HIS A 83 -12.87 0.64 5.09
N SER A 84 -14.16 0.93 5.06
CA SER A 84 -14.96 0.89 3.84
C SER A 84 -14.59 2.02 2.88
N ILE A 85 -14.82 1.81 1.59
CA ILE A 85 -14.44 2.75 0.53
C ILE A 85 -14.97 4.18 0.77
N GLN A 86 -16.17 4.32 1.36
CA GLN A 86 -16.80 5.62 1.63
C GLN A 86 -16.11 6.39 2.77
N GLN A 87 -15.44 5.70 3.68
CA GLN A 87 -14.67 6.30 4.76
C GLN A 87 -13.33 6.86 4.24
N ILE A 88 -12.81 6.26 3.17
CA ILE A 88 -11.50 6.57 2.62
C ILE A 88 -11.59 7.55 1.45
N PHE A 89 -12.50 7.34 0.50
CA PHE A 89 -12.62 8.16 -0.69
C PHE A 89 -13.82 9.12 -0.63
N PRO A 90 -13.61 10.41 -1.02
CA PRO A 90 -12.33 11.03 -1.41
C PRO A 90 -11.54 11.64 -0.24
N GLY A 91 -12.12 11.75 0.98
CA GLY A 91 -11.65 12.66 2.02
C GLY A 91 -10.82 12.03 3.13
N GLY A 92 -11.02 10.75 3.45
CA GLY A 92 -10.31 10.07 4.54
C GLY A 92 -8.82 9.93 4.26
N MET A 93 -8.45 9.55 3.02
CA MET A 93 -7.07 9.41 2.57
C MET A 93 -6.86 10.18 1.25
N PRO A 94 -6.68 11.49 1.29
CA PRO A 94 -6.60 12.33 0.08
C PRO A 94 -5.38 12.03 -0.79
N TYR A 95 -4.28 11.56 -0.23
CA TYR A 95 -3.13 11.13 -1.04
C TYR A 95 -3.44 9.83 -1.80
N LEU A 96 -3.99 8.84 -1.12
CA LEU A 96 -4.41 7.59 -1.76
C LEU A 96 -5.47 7.86 -2.84
N TRP A 97 -6.41 8.80 -2.59
CA TRP A 97 -7.37 9.22 -3.62
C TRP A 97 -6.70 9.85 -4.85
N THR A 98 -5.65 10.65 -4.65
CA THR A 98 -4.86 11.20 -5.76
C THR A 98 -4.20 10.10 -6.59
N LEU A 99 -3.67 9.07 -5.94
CA LEU A 99 -3.09 7.90 -6.62
C LEU A 99 -4.16 7.10 -7.37
N ALA A 100 -5.32 6.88 -6.75
CA ALA A 100 -6.46 6.20 -7.33
C ALA A 100 -6.90 6.88 -8.65
N GLN A 101 -7.06 8.20 -8.64
CA GLN A 101 -7.42 8.96 -9.83
C GLN A 101 -6.32 8.99 -10.89
N ARG A 102 -5.07 9.00 -10.46
CA ARG A 102 -3.92 9.05 -11.37
C ARG A 102 -3.69 7.73 -12.10
N TYR A 103 -3.88 6.60 -11.44
CA TYR A 103 -3.55 5.26 -11.98
C TYR A 103 -4.81 4.44 -12.23
N ALA A 104 -5.15 3.54 -11.35
CA ALA A 104 -6.37 2.74 -11.44
C ALA A 104 -6.95 2.48 -10.06
N TYR A 105 -8.27 2.45 -9.96
CA TYR A 105 -8.97 2.04 -8.74
C TYR A 105 -10.24 1.26 -9.06
N ALA A 106 -10.64 0.39 -8.14
CA ALA A 106 -11.91 -0.32 -8.24
C ALA A 106 -13.05 0.52 -7.64
N THR A 107 -14.21 0.47 -8.28
CA THR A 107 -15.46 1.09 -7.78
C THR A 107 -16.35 0.09 -7.06
N ASP A 108 -16.04 -1.21 -7.17
CA ASP A 108 -16.79 -2.31 -6.59
C ASP A 108 -15.82 -3.45 -6.25
N TRP A 109 -15.06 -3.27 -5.17
CA TRP A 109 -14.16 -4.25 -4.61
C TRP A 109 -14.62 -4.60 -3.21
N SER A 110 -14.84 -5.87 -2.91
CA SER A 110 -15.30 -6.30 -1.60
C SER A 110 -14.25 -7.15 -0.87
N ASP A 111 -14.32 -7.10 0.46
CA ASP A 111 -13.74 -8.13 1.31
C ASP A 111 -14.43 -9.49 1.09
N VAL A 112 -13.99 -10.52 1.78
CA VAL A 112 -14.57 -11.87 1.71
C VAL A 112 -15.07 -12.36 3.06
N ALA A 113 -14.64 -11.75 4.15
CA ALA A 113 -14.98 -12.16 5.51
C ALA A 113 -14.63 -11.06 6.54
N HIS A 114 -15.07 -11.29 7.75
CA HIS A 114 -14.62 -10.64 8.98
C HIS A 114 -14.25 -11.73 10.00
N PRO A 115 -13.21 -11.50 10.82
CA PRO A 115 -12.28 -10.38 10.89
C PRO A 115 -11.14 -10.45 9.86
N SER A 116 -10.02 -9.76 10.09
CA SER A 116 -8.92 -9.48 9.16
C SER A 116 -8.25 -10.72 8.56
N LEU A 117 -7.78 -11.67 9.37
CA LEU A 117 -6.97 -12.82 8.92
C LEU A 117 -7.55 -13.59 7.74
N PRO A 118 -8.86 -13.92 7.66
CA PRO A 118 -9.46 -14.53 6.48
C PRO A 118 -9.19 -13.80 5.17
N ASN A 119 -9.16 -12.47 5.18
CA ASN A 119 -8.90 -11.65 3.98
C ASN A 119 -7.44 -11.72 3.57
N TYR A 120 -6.50 -11.67 4.51
CA TYR A 120 -5.07 -11.91 4.25
C TYR A 120 -4.85 -13.32 3.66
N LEU A 121 -5.50 -14.33 4.22
CA LEU A 121 -5.44 -15.70 3.73
C LEU A 121 -6.09 -15.83 2.33
N ALA A 122 -7.17 -15.11 2.07
CA ALA A 122 -7.81 -15.08 0.75
C ALA A 122 -6.84 -14.56 -0.31
N ILE A 123 -6.12 -13.46 -0.03
CA ILE A 123 -5.15 -12.87 -0.96
C ILE A 123 -3.91 -13.74 -1.09
N PHE A 124 -3.28 -14.09 0.01
CA PHE A 124 -1.95 -14.73 -0.02
C PHE A 124 -1.99 -16.25 0.04
N GLY A 125 -3.12 -16.83 0.41
CA GLY A 125 -3.38 -18.27 0.39
C GLY A 125 -4.35 -18.73 -0.68
N GLY A 126 -5.03 -17.82 -1.38
CA GLY A 126 -6.06 -18.14 -2.37
C GLY A 126 -7.32 -18.76 -1.75
N SER A 127 -7.49 -18.69 -0.44
CA SER A 127 -8.65 -19.19 0.31
C SER A 127 -8.71 -18.54 1.68
N ASP A 128 -9.88 -18.22 2.16
CA ASP A 128 -10.15 -17.85 3.56
C ASP A 128 -10.08 -19.05 4.51
N PHE A 129 -9.96 -20.27 3.94
CA PHE A 129 -9.92 -21.55 4.66
C PHE A 129 -11.11 -21.75 5.62
N ASN A 130 -12.25 -21.09 5.35
CA ASN A 130 -13.42 -21.06 6.21
C ASN A 130 -13.06 -20.62 7.65
N ARG A 131 -12.14 -19.68 7.79
CA ARG A 131 -11.68 -19.18 9.09
C ARG A 131 -12.68 -18.16 9.62
N PRO A 132 -13.31 -18.40 10.79
CA PRO A 132 -14.31 -17.49 11.32
C PRO A 132 -13.74 -16.41 12.26
N GLN A 133 -12.46 -16.46 12.61
CA GLN A 133 -11.84 -15.59 13.64
C GLN A 133 -10.35 -15.45 13.41
N ASP A 134 -9.77 -14.36 13.92
CA ASP A 134 -8.34 -14.23 14.06
C ASP A 134 -7.80 -15.21 15.08
N CYS A 135 -6.58 -15.66 14.85
CA CYS A 135 -5.88 -16.58 15.73
C CYS A 135 -4.38 -16.58 15.42
N PRO A 136 -3.51 -16.70 16.41
CA PRO A 136 -2.08 -16.83 16.15
C PRO A 136 -1.78 -18.14 15.41
N PRO A 137 -0.68 -18.22 14.62
CA PRO A 137 -0.29 -19.42 13.90
C PRO A 137 0.11 -20.55 14.88
N ALA A 138 -0.86 -21.38 15.21
CA ALA A 138 -0.75 -22.50 16.14
C ALA A 138 -1.61 -23.67 15.67
N ALA A 139 -1.61 -24.79 16.41
CA ALA A 139 -2.46 -25.94 16.09
C ALA A 139 -3.93 -25.52 15.94
N GLY A 140 -4.49 -25.79 14.77
CA GLY A 140 -5.86 -25.37 14.38
C GLY A 140 -5.94 -24.00 13.71
N CYS A 141 -4.85 -23.25 13.63
CA CYS A 141 -4.76 -22.00 12.90
C CYS A 141 -3.52 -21.95 11.99
N THR A 142 -3.28 -23.02 11.26
CA THR A 142 -2.27 -23.11 10.19
C THR A 142 -2.87 -23.83 9.01
N TYR A 143 -2.34 -23.58 7.82
CA TYR A 143 -2.95 -24.00 6.58
C TYR A 143 -1.97 -24.78 5.69
N PRO A 144 -2.48 -25.69 4.85
CA PRO A 144 -1.64 -26.37 3.88
C PRO A 144 -1.19 -25.37 2.79
N GLY A 145 0.10 -25.42 2.47
CA GLY A 145 0.66 -24.66 1.35
C GLY A 145 0.20 -25.18 -0.02
N PRO A 146 0.62 -24.55 -1.11
CA PRO A 146 1.42 -23.32 -1.06
C PRO A 146 0.58 -22.07 -0.78
N SER A 147 1.25 -21.04 -0.23
CA SER A 147 0.85 -19.64 -0.36
C SER A 147 1.28 -19.09 -1.73
N VAL A 148 0.89 -17.86 -2.09
CA VAL A 148 1.44 -17.19 -3.29
C VAL A 148 2.97 -17.03 -3.19
N PHE A 149 3.52 -16.88 -2.00
CA PHE A 149 4.96 -16.81 -1.77
C PHE A 149 5.63 -18.16 -2.08
N GLY A 150 5.13 -19.24 -1.50
CA GLY A 150 5.61 -20.60 -1.77
C GLY A 150 5.43 -20.99 -3.24
N GLN A 151 4.31 -20.59 -3.86
CA GLN A 151 4.07 -20.80 -5.27
C GLN A 151 5.09 -20.07 -6.15
N ALA A 152 5.45 -18.81 -5.82
CA ALA A 152 6.48 -18.06 -6.51
C ALA A 152 7.86 -18.74 -6.37
N LEU A 153 8.25 -19.08 -5.14
CA LEU A 153 9.55 -19.71 -4.85
C LEU A 153 9.69 -21.06 -5.56
N SER A 154 8.66 -21.89 -5.59
CA SER A 154 8.69 -23.18 -6.28
C SER A 154 8.87 -23.07 -7.81
N ARG A 155 8.66 -21.87 -8.37
CA ARG A 155 8.85 -21.53 -9.77
C ARG A 155 10.15 -20.78 -10.07
N GLY A 156 11.05 -20.71 -9.09
CA GLY A 156 12.32 -19.97 -9.22
C GLY A 156 12.12 -18.45 -9.25
N LYS A 157 10.97 -17.95 -8.77
CA LYS A 157 10.72 -16.53 -8.56
C LYS A 157 11.12 -16.13 -7.14
N THR A 158 11.10 -14.86 -6.84
CA THR A 158 11.42 -14.31 -5.52
C THR A 158 10.13 -13.90 -4.79
N ALA A 159 10.13 -14.11 -3.48
CA ALA A 159 9.05 -13.71 -2.59
C ALA A 159 9.63 -13.06 -1.35
N LYS A 160 8.98 -12.03 -0.82
CA LYS A 160 9.38 -11.36 0.41
C LYS A 160 8.18 -10.66 1.07
N ALA A 161 8.11 -10.72 2.39
CA ALA A 161 7.21 -9.89 3.16
C ALA A 161 8.03 -8.86 3.95
N TYR A 162 7.48 -7.68 4.10
CA TYR A 162 8.08 -6.54 4.80
C TYR A 162 7.07 -6.07 5.85
N GLU A 163 7.32 -6.43 7.09
CA GLU A 163 6.43 -6.20 8.22
C GLU A 163 6.93 -5.03 9.06
N GLU A 164 6.14 -3.95 9.15
CA GLU A 164 6.52 -2.83 10.00
C GLU A 164 6.37 -3.20 11.47
N SER A 165 7.32 -2.79 12.30
CA SER A 165 7.40 -3.08 13.74
C SER A 165 7.57 -4.54 14.13
N MET A 166 7.72 -5.47 13.19
CA MET A 166 8.07 -6.85 13.49
C MET A 166 9.48 -6.91 14.10
N SER A 167 9.63 -7.65 15.22
CA SER A 167 10.87 -7.69 15.98
C SER A 167 11.90 -8.70 15.47
N GLN A 168 11.45 -9.75 14.80
CA GLN A 168 12.29 -10.83 14.25
C GLN A 168 11.65 -11.44 13.00
N PRO A 169 12.42 -11.99 12.06
CA PRO A 169 11.88 -12.60 10.86
C PRO A 169 10.85 -13.71 11.15
N CYS A 170 9.71 -13.65 10.40
CA CYS A 170 8.62 -14.62 10.52
C CYS A 170 8.10 -14.73 11.97
N ASP A 171 7.81 -13.60 12.59
CA ASP A 171 7.33 -13.56 13.97
C ASP A 171 5.90 -14.11 14.06
N HIS A 172 5.64 -14.95 15.02
CA HIS A 172 4.34 -15.58 15.28
C HIS A 172 3.57 -14.91 16.41
N GLY A 173 4.04 -13.78 16.90
CA GLY A 173 3.48 -13.12 18.08
C GLY A 173 2.79 -11.81 17.77
N PHE A 174 2.46 -11.12 18.83
CA PHE A 174 2.06 -9.71 18.84
C PHE A 174 3.18 -8.96 19.56
N ASP A 175 3.73 -7.95 18.91
CA ASP A 175 4.81 -7.16 19.47
C ASP A 175 4.51 -5.65 19.31
N GLY A 176 3.84 -5.11 20.31
CA GLY A 176 3.48 -3.69 20.37
C GLY A 176 2.55 -3.25 19.25
N GLN A 177 3.09 -2.86 18.12
CA GLN A 177 2.35 -2.41 16.95
C GLN A 177 2.32 -3.45 15.81
N TYR A 178 3.07 -4.53 15.90
CA TYR A 178 3.02 -5.65 14.97
C TYR A 178 1.92 -6.63 15.39
N ASP A 179 1.13 -7.06 14.42
CA ASP A 179 0.11 -8.09 14.59
C ASP A 179 0.34 -9.23 13.60
N VAL A 180 0.52 -10.45 14.13
CA VAL A 180 0.72 -11.63 13.29
C VAL A 180 -0.49 -11.96 12.40
N ASN A 181 -1.71 -11.53 12.76
CA ASN A 181 -2.88 -11.72 11.91
C ASN A 181 -2.74 -10.98 10.56
N HIS A 182 -1.88 -9.96 10.49
CA HIS A 182 -1.56 -9.21 9.28
C HIS A 182 -0.34 -9.77 8.54
N ASN A 183 0.24 -10.88 9.04
CA ASN A 183 1.36 -11.60 8.42
C ASN A 183 0.93 -12.99 7.92
N PRO A 184 0.33 -13.10 6.73
CA PRO A 184 -0.23 -14.36 6.25
C PRO A 184 0.81 -15.46 6.02
N TRP A 185 2.08 -15.13 5.79
CA TRP A 185 3.11 -16.15 5.54
C TRP A 185 3.38 -17.02 6.75
N ALA A 186 3.26 -16.48 7.96
CA ALA A 186 3.44 -17.19 9.22
C ALA A 186 2.47 -18.39 9.39
N TYR A 187 1.37 -18.41 8.66
CA TYR A 187 0.32 -19.44 8.76
C TYR A 187 0.55 -20.69 7.89
N PHE A 188 1.65 -20.76 7.13
CA PHE A 188 1.97 -21.89 6.25
C PHE A 188 3.19 -22.66 6.74
N PRO A 189 3.03 -23.63 7.65
CA PRO A 189 4.16 -24.33 8.29
C PRO A 189 5.06 -25.07 7.32
N SER A 190 4.55 -25.51 6.17
CA SER A 190 5.37 -26.11 5.10
C SER A 190 6.37 -25.12 4.49
N GLU A 191 6.18 -23.83 4.69
CA GLU A 191 7.00 -22.75 4.17
C GLU A 191 7.83 -22.05 5.26
N ALA A 192 7.85 -22.57 6.49
CA ALA A 192 8.46 -21.92 7.64
C ALA A 192 9.95 -21.57 7.46
N ALA A 193 10.71 -22.35 6.68
CA ALA A 193 12.10 -22.02 6.36
C ALA A 193 12.20 -20.79 5.45
N SER A 194 11.33 -20.71 4.45
CA SER A 194 11.27 -19.56 3.53
C SER A 194 10.74 -18.31 4.23
N CYS A 195 9.72 -18.46 5.08
CA CYS A 195 9.21 -17.37 5.93
C CYS A 195 10.35 -16.77 6.75
N ARG A 196 11.09 -17.57 7.53
CA ARG A 196 12.24 -17.08 8.31
C ARG A 196 13.34 -16.42 7.49
N ALA A 197 13.48 -16.77 6.21
CA ALA A 197 14.51 -16.21 5.35
C ALA A 197 14.08 -14.91 4.64
N HIS A 198 12.78 -14.72 4.43
CA HIS A 198 12.29 -13.70 3.50
C HIS A 198 11.12 -12.84 4.03
N ASP A 199 10.59 -13.17 5.20
CA ASP A 199 9.63 -12.34 5.89
C ASP A 199 10.36 -11.57 6.99
N VAL A 200 10.54 -10.27 6.79
CA VAL A 200 11.54 -9.47 7.51
C VAL A 200 10.97 -8.14 7.98
N PRO A 201 11.55 -7.55 9.05
CA PRO A 201 11.24 -6.18 9.43
C PRO A 201 11.43 -5.21 8.25
N ALA A 202 10.41 -4.41 7.95
CA ALA A 202 10.41 -3.50 6.80
C ALA A 202 11.50 -2.42 6.87
N GLY A 203 11.70 -1.86 8.05
CA GLY A 203 12.51 -0.68 8.27
C GLY A 203 11.75 0.62 8.06
N THR A 204 12.43 1.65 7.58
CA THR A 204 11.89 2.99 7.32
C THR A 204 12.13 3.40 5.87
N PRO A 205 11.46 4.44 5.34
CA PRO A 205 11.74 4.96 4.00
C PRO A 205 13.20 5.32 3.73
N ALA A 206 13.97 5.60 4.79
CA ALA A 206 15.39 5.94 4.69
C ALA A 206 16.32 4.73 4.77
N SER A 207 15.93 3.63 5.47
CA SER A 207 16.81 2.51 5.77
C SER A 207 16.04 1.24 6.12
N GLY A 208 16.64 0.09 5.92
CA GLY A 208 16.08 -1.22 6.22
C GLY A 208 15.74 -2.01 4.96
N ALA A 209 15.21 -3.22 5.16
CA ALA A 209 15.11 -4.21 4.08
C ALA A 209 14.34 -3.71 2.86
N LEU A 210 13.20 -3.06 3.07
CA LEU A 210 12.39 -2.57 1.95
C LEU A 210 13.09 -1.44 1.19
N ALA A 211 13.62 -0.45 1.90
CA ALA A 211 14.32 0.68 1.27
C ALA A 211 15.61 0.23 0.55
N ASP A 212 16.30 -0.77 1.09
CA ASP A 212 17.50 -1.34 0.48
C ASP A 212 17.18 -2.08 -0.83
N ASP A 213 16.12 -2.92 -0.82
CA ASP A 213 15.66 -3.62 -2.01
C ASP A 213 15.15 -2.67 -3.10
N VAL A 214 14.47 -1.58 -2.71
CA VAL A 214 14.05 -0.54 -3.65
C VAL A 214 15.26 0.11 -4.33
N ARG A 215 16.26 0.51 -3.55
CA ARG A 215 17.48 1.18 -4.09
C ARG A 215 18.28 0.25 -5.00
N ALA A 216 18.38 -1.01 -4.64
CA ALA A 216 19.11 -2.01 -5.40
C ALA A 216 18.36 -2.51 -6.65
N GLY A 217 17.04 -2.27 -6.77
CA GLY A 217 16.21 -2.86 -7.83
C GLY A 217 16.01 -4.37 -7.65
N THR A 218 16.05 -4.83 -6.42
CA THR A 218 15.92 -6.24 -6.02
C THR A 218 14.59 -6.57 -5.35
N LEU A 219 13.57 -5.71 -5.53
CA LEU A 219 12.22 -6.04 -5.05
C LEU A 219 11.79 -7.43 -5.54
N PRO A 220 11.04 -8.20 -4.72
CA PRO A 220 10.64 -9.56 -5.08
C PRO A 220 9.62 -9.60 -6.23
N SER A 221 9.44 -10.78 -6.81
CA SER A 221 8.39 -11.02 -7.80
C SER A 221 7.00 -10.88 -7.19
N ILE A 222 6.82 -11.33 -5.94
CA ILE A 222 5.67 -11.06 -5.10
C ILE A 222 6.14 -10.53 -3.75
N GLY A 223 5.66 -9.36 -3.34
CA GLY A 223 5.91 -8.78 -2.03
C GLY A 223 4.65 -8.36 -1.32
N LEU A 224 4.61 -8.61 0.00
CA LEU A 224 3.69 -7.98 0.94
C LEU A 224 4.42 -6.83 1.62
N ILE A 225 3.74 -5.73 1.83
CA ILE A 225 4.12 -4.66 2.75
C ILE A 225 2.95 -4.51 3.71
N SER A 226 3.19 -4.83 4.98
CA SER A 226 2.21 -4.71 6.04
C SER A 226 2.64 -3.57 6.97
N PRO A 227 1.95 -2.43 6.94
CA PRO A 227 2.17 -1.38 7.92
C PRO A 227 1.80 -1.89 9.32
N ASN A 228 2.25 -1.19 10.34
CA ASN A 228 1.88 -1.54 11.71
C ASN A 228 0.47 -1.02 12.05
N LEU A 229 -0.10 -1.49 13.16
CA LEU A 229 -1.46 -1.18 13.62
C LEU A 229 -1.83 0.32 13.70
N LEU A 230 -0.86 1.23 13.72
CA LEU A 230 -1.12 2.68 13.65
C LEU A 230 -1.14 3.19 12.21
N HIS A 231 -0.37 2.56 11.36
CA HIS A 231 -0.14 3.04 10.01
C HIS A 231 -1.01 2.33 8.96
N ASP A 232 -1.58 1.17 9.29
CA ASP A 232 -2.54 0.45 8.46
C ASP A 232 -3.99 0.96 8.63
N GLY A 233 -4.26 1.76 9.67
CA GLY A 233 -5.60 2.27 10.00
C GLY A 233 -6.34 1.46 11.06
N HIS A 234 -5.84 0.30 11.49
CA HIS A 234 -6.49 -0.57 12.48
C HIS A 234 -6.70 0.16 13.83
N ASN A 235 -5.60 0.58 14.47
CA ASN A 235 -5.60 1.37 15.71
C ASN A 235 -5.36 2.86 15.43
N GLY A 236 -4.96 3.19 14.22
CA GLY A 236 -4.71 4.54 13.75
C GLY A 236 -5.92 5.18 13.09
N THR A 237 -5.70 6.34 12.52
CA THR A 237 -6.70 7.05 11.73
C THR A 237 -6.39 6.93 10.23
N PRO A 238 -7.37 7.07 9.32
CA PRO A 238 -7.10 7.16 7.88
C PRO A 238 -6.06 8.20 7.52
N ALA A 239 -5.99 9.32 8.26
CA ALA A 239 -4.99 10.35 8.03
C ALA A 239 -3.56 9.89 8.37
N GLN A 240 -3.38 9.03 9.38
CA GLN A 240 -2.09 8.44 9.72
C GLN A 240 -1.65 7.43 8.66
N ALA A 241 -2.55 6.57 8.21
CA ALA A 241 -2.33 5.64 7.10
C ALA A 241 -1.98 6.39 5.80
N ASP A 242 -2.70 7.44 5.45
CA ASP A 242 -2.41 8.29 4.28
C ASP A 242 -1.03 8.97 4.37
N ALA A 243 -0.64 9.42 5.56
CA ALA A 243 0.68 10.01 5.79
C ALA A 243 1.80 8.96 5.65
N TRP A 244 1.57 7.73 6.10
CA TRP A 244 2.50 6.63 5.93
C TRP A 244 2.66 6.26 4.44
N LEU A 245 1.57 6.10 3.70
CA LEU A 245 1.60 5.89 2.24
C LEU A 245 2.34 7.03 1.53
N ARG A 246 2.13 8.28 1.94
CA ARG A 246 2.83 9.45 1.39
C ARG A 246 4.34 9.39 1.62
N SER A 247 4.78 8.74 2.68
CA SER A 247 6.21 8.56 2.96
C SER A 247 6.84 7.43 2.12
N TRP A 248 6.12 6.34 1.89
CA TRP A 248 6.64 5.13 1.24
C TRP A 248 6.44 5.08 -0.28
N VAL A 249 5.26 5.45 -0.78
CA VAL A 249 4.95 5.30 -2.21
C VAL A 249 5.93 6.04 -3.12
N PRO A 250 6.35 7.29 -2.82
CA PRO A 250 7.39 7.96 -3.61
C PRO A 250 8.73 7.21 -3.61
N VAL A 251 9.10 6.59 -2.48
CA VAL A 251 10.33 5.77 -2.38
C VAL A 251 10.22 4.54 -3.28
N LEU A 252 9.12 3.79 -3.20
CA LEU A 252 8.86 2.63 -4.06
C LEU A 252 8.94 3.00 -5.54
N MET A 253 8.35 4.14 -5.92
CA MET A 253 8.35 4.64 -7.30
C MET A 253 9.69 5.23 -7.75
N SER A 254 10.61 5.52 -6.83
CA SER A 254 11.95 6.00 -7.16
C SER A 254 12.91 4.89 -7.58
N GLY A 255 12.58 3.62 -7.28
CA GLY A 255 13.45 2.47 -7.52
C GLY A 255 13.57 2.06 -9.01
N PRO A 256 14.63 1.32 -9.37
CA PRO A 256 14.83 0.83 -10.74
C PRO A 256 13.70 -0.07 -11.23
N ASP A 257 13.08 -0.86 -10.35
CA ASP A 257 11.98 -1.77 -10.71
C ASP A 257 10.75 -1.02 -11.18
N TRP A 258 10.39 0.07 -10.51
CA TRP A 258 9.31 0.95 -10.97
C TRP A 258 9.68 1.64 -12.29
N ARG A 259 10.84 2.30 -12.33
CA ARG A 259 11.27 3.06 -13.53
C ARG A 259 11.39 2.19 -14.78
N SER A 260 11.67 0.90 -14.63
CA SER A 260 11.71 -0.04 -15.77
C SER A 260 10.34 -0.53 -16.24
N GLY A 261 9.23 -0.12 -15.59
CA GLY A 261 7.88 -0.59 -15.91
C GLY A 261 7.58 -2.03 -15.52
N ARG A 262 8.46 -2.67 -14.73
CA ARG A 262 8.29 -4.09 -14.34
C ARG A 262 7.52 -4.30 -13.04
N LEU A 263 7.25 -3.23 -12.28
CA LEU A 263 6.61 -3.27 -10.97
C LEU A 263 5.18 -2.77 -11.04
N ALA A 264 4.25 -3.54 -10.49
CA ALA A 264 2.93 -3.10 -10.06
C ALA A 264 2.93 -2.90 -8.54
N ILE A 265 2.24 -1.87 -8.06
CA ILE A 265 2.02 -1.61 -6.64
C ILE A 265 0.50 -1.59 -6.43
N VAL A 266 0.03 -2.36 -5.47
CA VAL A 266 -1.38 -2.39 -5.05
C VAL A 266 -1.48 -1.83 -3.65
N VAL A 267 -2.49 -1.00 -3.38
CA VAL A 267 -2.97 -0.69 -2.04
C VAL A 267 -4.38 -1.24 -1.95
N VAL A 268 -4.62 -2.09 -0.97
CA VAL A 268 -5.93 -2.72 -0.75
C VAL A 268 -6.21 -2.77 0.74
N PHE A 269 -7.47 -2.58 1.10
CA PHE A 269 -7.95 -2.78 2.47
C PHE A 269 -8.43 -4.21 2.63
N ASP A 270 -8.21 -4.77 3.79
CA ASP A 270 -8.57 -6.15 4.11
C ASP A 270 -10.07 -6.33 4.21
N GLU A 271 -10.73 -5.53 5.07
CA GLU A 271 -12.16 -5.57 5.32
C GLU A 271 -12.74 -4.16 5.51
N GLY A 272 -14.05 -4.05 5.38
CA GLY A 272 -14.76 -2.78 5.53
C GLY A 272 -15.53 -2.70 6.85
N GLU A 273 -15.47 -1.57 7.55
CA GLU A 273 -16.14 -1.37 8.85
C GLU A 273 -17.65 -1.12 8.71
N THR A 274 -18.09 -0.41 7.68
CA THR A 274 -19.49 0.01 7.49
C THR A 274 -20.18 -0.70 6.34
N THR A 275 -19.43 -1.13 5.34
CA THR A 275 -19.87 -1.94 4.21
C THR A 275 -18.74 -2.87 3.80
N GLU A 276 -19.04 -3.97 3.15
CA GLU A 276 -18.05 -4.92 2.63
C GLU A 276 -17.20 -4.35 1.47
N GLN A 277 -17.55 -3.15 0.95
CA GLN A 277 -16.79 -2.51 -0.13
C GLN A 277 -15.57 -1.78 0.44
N VAL A 278 -14.41 -2.16 -0.05
CA VAL A 278 -13.11 -1.65 0.40
C VAL A 278 -12.34 -0.94 -0.72
N PRO A 279 -11.44 -0.02 -0.38
CA PRO A 279 -10.55 0.59 -1.38
C PRO A 279 -9.61 -0.43 -2.01
N PHE A 280 -9.47 -0.35 -3.34
CA PHE A 280 -8.44 -1.05 -4.11
C PHE A 280 -7.85 -0.08 -5.13
N VAL A 281 -6.54 0.13 -5.06
CA VAL A 281 -5.78 1.00 -5.97
C VAL A 281 -4.64 0.21 -6.59
N LEU A 282 -4.55 0.22 -7.92
CA LEU A 282 -3.47 -0.42 -8.67
C LEU A 282 -2.66 0.63 -9.41
N MET A 283 -1.37 0.66 -9.15
CA MET A 283 -0.40 1.56 -9.75
C MET A 283 0.60 0.77 -10.59
N ALA A 284 0.73 1.15 -11.86
CA ALA A 284 1.78 0.66 -12.76
C ALA A 284 2.08 1.73 -13.81
N LEU A 285 3.29 1.75 -14.35
CA LEU A 285 3.60 2.67 -15.44
C LEU A 285 2.72 2.36 -16.67
N GLY A 286 2.12 3.41 -17.23
CA GLY A 286 1.20 3.30 -18.34
C GLY A 286 -0.28 3.22 -17.95
N LEU A 287 -0.63 2.97 -16.70
CA LEU A 287 -2.00 3.19 -16.23
C LEU A 287 -2.27 4.69 -16.03
N SER A 288 -3.42 5.15 -16.46
CA SER A 288 -3.82 6.56 -16.31
C SER A 288 -5.34 6.69 -16.23
N GLY A 289 -5.86 7.03 -15.05
CA GLY A 289 -7.27 7.34 -14.83
C GLY A 289 -8.23 6.17 -15.09
N VAL A 290 -7.80 4.94 -14.83
CA VAL A 290 -8.59 3.73 -15.11
C VAL A 290 -9.55 3.45 -13.96
N LYS A 291 -10.81 3.19 -14.27
CA LYS A 291 -11.82 2.68 -13.31
C LYS A 291 -12.07 1.20 -13.57
N ILE A 292 -11.85 0.38 -12.55
CA ILE A 292 -12.22 -1.04 -12.56
C ILE A 292 -13.67 -1.10 -12.07
N THR A 293 -14.60 -1.29 -13.01
CA THR A 293 -16.04 -1.29 -12.71
C THR A 293 -16.63 -2.69 -12.61
N LYS A 294 -15.84 -3.71 -12.92
CA LYS A 294 -16.25 -5.11 -12.77
C LYS A 294 -16.19 -5.48 -11.28
N PRO A 295 -17.28 -5.99 -10.70
CA PRO A 295 -17.24 -6.48 -9.32
C PRO A 295 -16.10 -7.47 -9.10
N ALA A 296 -15.36 -7.29 -8.04
CA ALA A 296 -14.20 -8.10 -7.69
C ALA A 296 -14.03 -8.17 -6.17
N ASN A 297 -13.17 -9.06 -5.71
CA ASN A 297 -12.86 -9.24 -4.29
C ASN A 297 -11.40 -9.70 -4.09
N GLN A 298 -11.05 -10.03 -2.88
CA GLN A 298 -9.69 -10.42 -2.50
C GLN A 298 -9.12 -11.55 -3.35
N TYR A 299 -9.93 -12.53 -3.79
CA TYR A 299 -9.46 -13.60 -4.70
C TYR A 299 -9.06 -13.09 -6.09
N ALA A 300 -9.64 -11.97 -6.54
CA ALA A 300 -9.24 -11.35 -7.80
C ALA A 300 -7.82 -10.76 -7.72
N LEU A 301 -7.39 -10.29 -6.52
CA LEU A 301 -6.01 -9.89 -6.30
C LEU A 301 -5.06 -11.09 -6.34
N THR A 302 -5.43 -12.23 -5.75
CA THR A 302 -4.66 -13.48 -5.88
C THR A 302 -4.48 -13.85 -7.36
N LEU A 303 -5.55 -13.81 -8.16
CA LEU A 303 -5.47 -14.08 -9.60
C LEU A 303 -4.55 -13.09 -10.34
N LEU A 304 -4.58 -11.82 -9.96
CA LEU A 304 -3.67 -10.81 -10.53
C LEU A 304 -2.20 -11.11 -10.19
N ILE A 305 -1.93 -11.47 -8.93
CA ILE A 305 -0.60 -11.91 -8.48
C ILE A 305 -0.14 -13.10 -9.33
N ASP A 306 -0.95 -14.16 -9.41
CA ASP A 306 -0.65 -15.38 -10.16
C ASP A 306 -0.29 -15.09 -11.61
N LYS A 307 -1.05 -14.22 -12.27
CA LYS A 307 -0.78 -13.81 -13.66
C LYS A 307 0.55 -13.04 -13.80
N ILE A 308 0.88 -12.14 -12.88
CA ILE A 308 2.12 -11.36 -12.93
C ILE A 308 3.34 -12.26 -12.69
N ILE A 309 3.27 -13.19 -11.74
CA ILE A 309 4.38 -14.12 -11.46
C ILE A 309 4.42 -15.32 -12.43
N GLY A 310 3.43 -15.45 -13.31
CA GLY A 310 3.35 -16.56 -14.29
C GLY A 310 2.99 -17.89 -13.63
N ALA A 311 2.16 -17.86 -12.60
CA ALA A 311 1.68 -19.05 -11.88
C ALA A 311 0.25 -19.44 -12.30
N PRO A 312 -0.16 -20.70 -12.13
CA PRO A 312 -1.56 -21.07 -12.26
C PRO A 312 -2.38 -20.46 -11.13
N PRO A 313 -3.67 -20.21 -11.35
CA PRO A 313 -4.53 -19.66 -10.31
C PRO A 313 -4.54 -20.51 -9.04
N LEU A 314 -4.31 -19.87 -7.89
CA LEU A 314 -4.24 -20.53 -6.60
C LEU A 314 -5.66 -20.70 -6.01
N ARG A 315 -6.11 -21.93 -5.82
CA ARG A 315 -7.39 -22.28 -5.18
C ARG A 315 -8.59 -21.49 -5.74
N GLN A 316 -9.27 -20.67 -4.90
CA GLN A 316 -10.47 -19.90 -5.27
C GLN A 316 -10.17 -18.78 -6.28
N ALA A 317 -8.91 -18.40 -6.45
CA ALA A 317 -8.51 -17.47 -7.51
C ALA A 317 -8.87 -17.97 -8.91
N SER A 318 -9.01 -19.29 -9.12
CA SER A 318 -9.41 -19.88 -10.40
C SER A 318 -10.80 -19.44 -10.88
N GLY A 319 -11.70 -19.11 -9.95
CA GLY A 319 -13.06 -18.60 -10.23
C GLY A 319 -13.22 -17.10 -10.09
N ALA A 320 -12.16 -16.38 -9.73
CA ALA A 320 -12.22 -14.97 -9.41
C ALA A 320 -12.34 -14.08 -10.66
N ALA A 321 -12.80 -12.85 -10.45
CA ALA A 321 -12.85 -11.85 -11.50
C ALA A 321 -11.43 -11.55 -12.02
N ASN A 322 -11.24 -11.63 -13.33
CA ASN A 322 -9.96 -11.26 -13.93
C ASN A 322 -9.87 -9.72 -14.10
N VAL A 323 -9.16 -9.04 -13.21
CA VAL A 323 -8.93 -7.58 -13.29
C VAL A 323 -7.66 -7.24 -14.10
N ALA A 324 -6.87 -8.22 -14.51
CA ALA A 324 -5.66 -7.97 -15.30
C ALA A 324 -5.95 -7.43 -16.72
N TYR A 325 -7.23 -7.43 -17.16
CA TYR A 325 -7.61 -6.85 -18.46
C TYR A 325 -7.22 -5.37 -18.57
N ILE A 326 -7.20 -4.62 -17.47
CA ILE A 326 -6.78 -3.21 -17.47
C ILE A 326 -5.29 -3.02 -17.78
N LEU A 327 -4.51 -4.09 -17.68
CA LEU A 327 -3.08 -4.14 -18.01
C LEU A 327 -2.86 -4.67 -19.44
N GLY A 328 -3.90 -4.69 -20.28
CA GLY A 328 -3.81 -5.18 -21.66
C GLY A 328 -3.71 -6.70 -21.76
N ALA A 329 -4.07 -7.45 -20.70
CA ALA A 329 -4.22 -8.89 -20.79
C ALA A 329 -5.55 -9.24 -21.48
N ALA A 330 -5.57 -10.29 -22.30
CA ALA A 330 -6.83 -10.83 -22.81
C ALA A 330 -7.75 -11.21 -21.64
N SER A 331 -9.02 -10.82 -21.76
CA SER A 331 -10.08 -11.10 -20.79
C SER A 331 -10.33 -12.60 -20.61
#